data_19636fd306d8b817f2b90abeea8b4a1b
#
_entry.id   19636fd306d8b817f2b90abeea8b4a1b
#
_cell.length_a   1.000
_cell.length_b   1.000
_cell.length_c   1.000
_cell.angle_alpha   90.00
_cell.angle_beta   90.00
_cell.angle_gamma   90.00
#
_symmetry.space_group_name_H-M   'P 1'
#
loop_
_entity.id
_entity.type
_entity.pdbx_description
1 polymer ?
#
loop_
_entity_poly.entity_id
_entity_poly.type
_entity_poly.pdbx_seq_one_letter_code
_entity_poly.pdbx_strand_id
1 'polypeptide(L)'
;MTVKANTHDLHHKHGFQWGQLILGICLFLFTMFCLLPILLVVISAFTAETEINSTGFTYFPKQWSMDGMNAVLRYGAQLRQSYLITILVTVLGTFLGLLIMSMFAYSISRRDFHLKGFLSVYLLIPMLFSGGQLSNYIFFTSYYGLKNTIWVMILPLCVTTMNVIILRTYIHSSIPDELMEAAKIDGAGEYRTFFQITLPLMKPSLAAVGFMMATAYWNDWQNAYLFIDKSSLKPLQLLLINIQKSIETLLNNSNVPASARAAMGGTIPQYSATMATVLVVIAPIMVVYPFFQKYFVKGLTVGSVKG
;
A
#
# COMPACT_ATOMS: atom_id res chain seq x y z
N MET A 1 -41.96 47.60 -24.54
CA MET A 1 -40.89 46.91 -25.24
C MET A 1 -40.51 45.66 -24.45
N THR A 2 -41.05 44.51 -24.86
CA THR A 2 -40.86 43.21 -24.23
C THR A 2 -39.67 42.51 -24.92
N VAL A 3 -38.58 42.32 -24.20
CA VAL A 3 -37.42 41.56 -24.67
C VAL A 3 -37.71 40.08 -24.51
N LYS A 4 -37.94 39.38 -25.62
CA LYS A 4 -37.99 37.92 -25.66
C LYS A 4 -36.58 37.35 -25.42
N ALA A 5 -36.39 36.64 -24.28
CA ALA A 5 -35.24 35.81 -24.06
C ALA A 5 -35.30 34.57 -24.97
N ASN A 6 -34.38 34.51 -25.89
CA ASN A 6 -34.16 33.33 -26.73
C ASN A 6 -33.44 32.26 -25.89
N THR A 7 -34.18 31.28 -25.41
CA THR A 7 -33.63 30.05 -24.86
C THR A 7 -33.16 29.19 -26.03
N HIS A 8 -31.88 29.26 -26.36
CA HIS A 8 -31.24 28.29 -27.23
C HIS A 8 -31.15 26.96 -26.46
N ASP A 9 -32.10 26.09 -26.75
CA ASP A 9 -32.02 24.67 -26.40
C ASP A 9 -30.81 24.06 -27.06
N LEU A 10 -29.73 23.92 -26.29
CA LEU A 10 -28.59 23.10 -26.64
C LEU A 10 -28.98 21.62 -26.51
N HIS A 11 -29.77 21.12 -27.45
CA HIS A 11 -29.87 19.70 -27.72
C HIS A 11 -28.48 19.19 -28.11
N HIS A 12 -27.69 18.73 -27.15
CA HIS A 12 -26.54 17.88 -27.40
C HIS A 12 -27.07 16.58 -28.05
N LYS A 13 -27.08 16.56 -29.40
CA LYS A 13 -27.19 15.34 -30.17
C LYS A 13 -26.10 14.39 -29.70
N HIS A 14 -26.47 13.34 -28.97
CA HIS A 14 -25.62 12.19 -28.70
C HIS A 14 -25.32 11.47 -30.03
N GLY A 15 -24.52 12.06 -30.87
CA GLY A 15 -23.90 11.36 -31.98
C GLY A 15 -23.00 10.28 -31.37
N PHE A 16 -23.18 9.05 -31.84
CA PHE A 16 -22.35 7.89 -31.47
C PHE A 16 -20.88 8.26 -31.71
N GLN A 17 -20.14 8.48 -30.60
CA GLN A 17 -18.77 8.94 -30.65
C GLN A 17 -17.84 7.74 -30.84
N TRP A 18 -17.51 7.42 -32.07
CA TRP A 18 -16.60 6.32 -32.43
C TRP A 18 -15.29 6.35 -31.64
N GLY A 19 -14.75 7.54 -31.36
CA GLY A 19 -13.55 7.71 -30.54
C GLY A 19 -13.71 7.20 -29.10
N GLN A 20 -14.88 7.44 -28.48
CA GLN A 20 -15.15 6.95 -27.12
C GLN A 20 -15.34 5.42 -27.11
N LEU A 21 -15.96 4.85 -28.16
CA LEU A 21 -16.09 3.41 -28.30
C LEU A 21 -14.72 2.73 -28.45
N ILE A 22 -13.87 3.24 -29.34
CA ILE A 22 -12.51 2.72 -29.56
C ILE A 22 -11.71 2.81 -28.27
N LEU A 23 -11.73 3.96 -27.58
CA LEU A 23 -11.07 4.12 -26.30
C LEU A 23 -11.59 3.13 -25.25
N GLY A 24 -12.91 2.93 -25.16
CA GLY A 24 -13.55 1.96 -24.27
C GLY A 24 -13.10 0.52 -24.55
N ILE A 25 -13.03 0.12 -25.81
CA ILE A 25 -12.54 -1.21 -26.21
C ILE A 25 -11.07 -1.37 -25.85
N CYS A 26 -10.23 -0.37 -26.16
CA CYS A 26 -8.80 -0.42 -25.80
C CYS A 26 -8.59 -0.55 -24.29
N LEU A 27 -9.32 0.24 -23.48
CA LEU A 27 -9.26 0.16 -22.03
C LEU A 27 -9.77 -1.19 -21.50
N PHE A 28 -10.84 -1.72 -22.09
CA PHE A 28 -11.37 -3.04 -21.72
C PHE A 28 -10.34 -4.15 -22.01
N LEU A 29 -9.75 -4.16 -23.21
CA LEU A 29 -8.72 -5.15 -23.57
C LEU A 29 -7.50 -5.03 -22.67
N PHE A 30 -7.05 -3.81 -22.37
CA PHE A 30 -5.95 -3.58 -21.45
C PHE A 30 -6.26 -4.08 -20.03
N THR A 31 -7.48 -3.83 -19.55
CA THR A 31 -7.94 -4.33 -18.25
C THR A 31 -7.97 -5.86 -18.22
N MET A 32 -8.50 -6.51 -19.27
CA MET A 32 -8.49 -7.96 -19.39
C MET A 32 -7.06 -8.50 -19.38
N PHE A 33 -6.16 -7.89 -20.13
CA PHE A 33 -4.75 -8.29 -20.15
C PHE A 33 -4.11 -8.21 -18.76
N CYS A 34 -4.41 -7.17 -17.97
CA CYS A 34 -3.93 -7.03 -16.59
C CYS A 34 -4.55 -8.06 -15.63
N LEU A 35 -5.77 -8.51 -15.88
CA LEU A 35 -6.44 -9.50 -15.03
C LEU A 35 -5.97 -10.94 -15.29
N LEU A 36 -5.50 -11.25 -16.50
CA LEU A 36 -5.03 -12.59 -16.83
C LEU A 36 -3.97 -13.16 -15.88
N PRO A 37 -2.87 -12.44 -15.53
CA PRO A 37 -1.88 -12.95 -14.60
C PRO A 37 -2.47 -13.22 -13.20
N ILE A 38 -3.37 -12.36 -12.73
CA ILE A 38 -4.01 -12.52 -11.43
C ILE A 38 -4.89 -13.76 -11.41
N LEU A 39 -5.66 -13.97 -12.49
CA LEU A 39 -6.48 -15.15 -12.64
C LEU A 39 -5.63 -16.43 -12.68
N LEU A 40 -4.47 -16.38 -13.37
CA LEU A 40 -3.53 -17.51 -13.42
C LEU A 40 -3.00 -17.85 -12.01
N VAL A 41 -2.66 -16.85 -11.20
CA VAL A 41 -2.23 -17.04 -9.80
C VAL A 41 -3.34 -17.73 -9.00
N VAL A 42 -4.60 -17.25 -9.13
CA VAL A 42 -5.74 -17.85 -8.42
C VAL A 42 -5.92 -19.30 -8.83
N ILE A 43 -5.96 -19.59 -10.12
CA ILE A 43 -6.13 -20.96 -10.65
C ILE A 43 -4.97 -21.87 -10.18
N SER A 44 -3.73 -21.39 -10.32
CA SER A 44 -2.55 -22.18 -9.96
C SER A 44 -2.44 -22.47 -8.46
N ALA A 45 -2.97 -21.61 -7.59
CA ALA A 45 -3.04 -21.87 -6.15
C ALA A 45 -3.92 -23.07 -5.79
N PHE A 46 -4.88 -23.40 -6.66
CA PHE A 46 -5.80 -24.54 -6.51
C PHE A 46 -5.53 -25.66 -7.52
N THR A 47 -4.40 -25.64 -8.24
CA THR A 47 -4.00 -26.70 -9.17
C THR A 47 -3.09 -27.72 -8.46
N ALA A 48 -3.26 -29.01 -8.81
CA ALA A 48 -2.41 -30.06 -8.25
C ALA A 48 -0.94 -29.86 -8.68
N GLU A 49 -0.02 -30.00 -7.75
CA GLU A 49 1.41 -29.81 -7.97
C GLU A 49 1.97 -30.73 -9.06
N THR A 50 1.44 -31.96 -9.15
CA THR A 50 1.81 -32.93 -10.20
C THR A 50 1.48 -32.44 -11.59
N GLU A 51 0.35 -31.74 -11.74
CA GLU A 51 -0.05 -31.15 -13.02
C GLU A 51 0.82 -29.94 -13.37
N ILE A 52 1.08 -29.05 -12.40
CA ILE A 52 1.96 -27.89 -12.61
C ILE A 52 3.36 -28.35 -13.06
N ASN A 53 3.89 -29.43 -12.45
CA ASN A 53 5.19 -29.97 -12.80
C ASN A 53 5.22 -30.63 -14.19
N SER A 54 4.10 -31.18 -14.67
CA SER A 54 4.05 -31.88 -15.96
C SER A 54 3.69 -30.99 -17.15
N THR A 55 2.73 -30.06 -16.95
CA THR A 55 2.16 -29.22 -18.02
C THR A 55 2.50 -27.74 -17.88
N GLY A 56 3.07 -27.32 -16.73
CA GLY A 56 3.28 -25.92 -16.39
C GLY A 56 2.02 -25.24 -15.88
N PHE A 57 2.09 -23.90 -15.80
CA PHE A 57 0.93 -23.08 -15.39
C PHE A 57 -0.09 -23.00 -16.53
N THR A 58 -1.34 -23.36 -16.24
CA THR A 58 -2.43 -23.35 -17.20
C THR A 58 -3.68 -22.67 -16.64
N TYR A 59 -4.50 -22.09 -17.52
CA TYR A 59 -5.80 -21.52 -17.14
C TYR A 59 -6.89 -22.57 -17.00
N PHE A 60 -6.69 -23.78 -17.53
CA PHE A 60 -7.66 -24.87 -17.54
C PHE A 60 -7.05 -26.14 -16.97
N PRO A 61 -6.82 -26.21 -15.64
CA PRO A 61 -6.25 -27.40 -15.03
C PRO A 61 -7.24 -28.56 -15.08
N LYS A 62 -6.70 -29.74 -15.26
CA LYS A 62 -7.48 -31.00 -15.24
C LYS A 62 -7.61 -31.54 -13.82
N GLN A 63 -6.64 -31.25 -12.95
CA GLN A 63 -6.60 -31.72 -11.57
C GLN A 63 -6.56 -30.56 -10.59
N TRP A 64 -7.66 -30.37 -9.88
CA TRP A 64 -7.77 -29.38 -8.82
C TRP A 64 -7.31 -29.99 -7.48
N SER A 65 -6.58 -29.21 -6.68
CA SER A 65 -6.11 -29.60 -5.35
C SER A 65 -6.10 -28.40 -4.42
N MET A 66 -6.29 -28.69 -3.13
CA MET A 66 -6.13 -27.71 -2.04
C MET A 66 -4.76 -27.82 -1.36
N ASP A 67 -3.84 -28.62 -1.86
CA ASP A 67 -2.56 -28.91 -1.22
C ASP A 67 -1.72 -27.65 -1.00
N GLY A 68 -1.67 -26.76 -1.99
CA GLY A 68 -1.00 -25.48 -1.88
C GLY A 68 -1.57 -24.60 -0.76
N MET A 69 -2.90 -24.47 -0.71
CA MET A 69 -3.57 -23.70 0.33
C MET A 69 -3.40 -24.35 1.70
N ASN A 70 -3.55 -25.68 1.81
CA ASN A 70 -3.37 -26.42 3.05
C ASN A 70 -1.92 -26.31 3.57
N ALA A 71 -0.91 -26.26 2.69
CA ALA A 71 0.47 -26.05 3.09
C ALA A 71 0.66 -24.71 3.81
N VAL A 72 0.02 -23.66 3.33
CA VAL A 72 0.05 -22.33 3.98
C VAL A 72 -0.79 -22.34 5.28
N LEU A 73 -1.98 -22.93 5.25
CA LEU A 73 -2.88 -22.95 6.40
C LEU A 73 -2.40 -23.84 7.56
N ARG A 74 -1.47 -24.79 7.34
CA ARG A 74 -0.81 -25.57 8.41
C ARG A 74 -0.10 -24.66 9.43
N TYR A 75 0.31 -23.46 9.03
CA TYR A 75 0.89 -22.45 9.92
C TYR A 75 -0.18 -21.62 10.66
N GLY A 76 -1.42 -22.11 10.79
CA GLY A 76 -2.60 -21.36 11.21
C GLY A 76 -2.43 -20.45 12.43
N ALA A 77 -1.85 -20.93 13.53
CA ALA A 77 -1.62 -20.09 14.72
C ALA A 77 -0.60 -18.96 14.44
N GLN A 78 0.50 -19.29 13.75
CA GLN A 78 1.54 -18.34 13.40
C GLN A 78 1.05 -17.37 12.32
N LEU A 79 0.26 -17.87 11.36
CA LEU A 79 -0.35 -17.05 10.31
C LEU A 79 -1.30 -16.00 10.93
N ARG A 80 -2.17 -16.42 11.86
CA ARG A 80 -3.06 -15.49 12.59
C ARG A 80 -2.27 -14.43 13.35
N GLN A 81 -1.21 -14.83 14.06
CA GLN A 81 -0.33 -13.91 14.78
C GLN A 81 0.31 -12.89 13.83
N SER A 82 0.84 -13.37 12.70
CA SER A 82 1.47 -12.52 11.70
C SER A 82 0.49 -11.54 11.04
N TYR A 83 -0.75 -11.93 10.81
CA TYR A 83 -1.81 -11.02 10.37
C TYR A 83 -2.06 -9.91 11.40
N LEU A 84 -2.19 -10.26 12.68
CA LEU A 84 -2.41 -9.26 13.74
C LEU A 84 -1.26 -8.27 13.84
N ILE A 85 -0.02 -8.73 13.76
CA ILE A 85 1.16 -7.86 13.76
C ILE A 85 1.16 -6.95 12.53
N THR A 86 0.91 -7.50 11.33
CA THR A 86 0.86 -6.69 10.10
C THR A 86 -0.23 -5.63 10.15
N ILE A 87 -1.44 -5.99 10.57
CA ILE A 87 -2.55 -5.04 10.73
C ILE A 87 -2.18 -3.95 11.73
N LEU A 88 -1.63 -4.33 12.89
CA LEU A 88 -1.24 -3.39 13.94
C LEU A 88 -0.17 -2.42 13.45
N VAL A 89 0.91 -2.92 12.81
CA VAL A 89 1.98 -2.08 12.24
C VAL A 89 1.43 -1.16 11.15
N THR A 90 0.59 -1.70 10.26
CA THR A 90 -0.01 -0.92 9.16
C THR A 90 -0.90 0.20 9.70
N VAL A 91 -1.79 -0.11 10.64
CA VAL A 91 -2.73 0.90 11.19
C VAL A 91 -1.99 1.96 12.01
N LEU A 92 -1.16 1.53 12.96
CA LEU A 92 -0.41 2.47 13.80
C LEU A 92 0.59 3.28 12.99
N GLY A 93 1.35 2.63 12.09
CA GLY A 93 2.33 3.31 11.26
C GLY A 93 1.71 4.33 10.33
N THR A 94 0.60 3.97 9.67
CA THR A 94 -0.14 4.89 8.80
C THR A 94 -0.73 6.07 9.59
N PHE A 95 -1.36 5.80 10.74
CA PHE A 95 -1.95 6.86 11.56
C PHE A 95 -0.89 7.85 12.08
N LEU A 96 0.18 7.34 12.69
CA LEU A 96 1.27 8.18 13.21
C LEU A 96 1.97 8.94 12.10
N GLY A 97 2.27 8.27 10.99
CA GLY A 97 2.92 8.90 9.86
C GLY A 97 2.07 10.00 9.22
N LEU A 98 0.77 9.76 9.01
CA LEU A 98 -0.14 10.79 8.50
C LEU A 98 -0.22 11.99 9.44
N LEU A 99 -0.30 11.76 10.75
CA LEU A 99 -0.36 12.84 11.73
C LEU A 99 0.92 13.70 11.67
N ILE A 100 2.10 13.05 11.75
CA ILE A 100 3.39 13.75 11.74
C ILE A 100 3.59 14.49 10.41
N MET A 101 3.37 13.81 9.27
CA MET A 101 3.59 14.40 7.95
C MET A 101 2.59 15.52 7.65
N SER A 102 1.32 15.41 8.07
CA SER A 102 0.34 16.47 7.86
C SER A 102 0.65 17.71 8.71
N MET A 103 1.09 17.54 9.97
CA MET A 103 1.55 18.65 10.80
C MET A 103 2.79 19.33 10.20
N PHE A 104 3.74 18.54 9.72
CA PHE A 104 4.94 19.06 9.07
C PHE A 104 4.60 19.79 7.76
N ALA A 105 3.76 19.20 6.91
CA ALA A 105 3.30 19.81 5.66
C ALA A 105 2.53 21.12 5.91
N TYR A 106 1.69 21.15 6.92
CA TYR A 106 0.98 22.37 7.36
C TYR A 106 1.98 23.47 7.75
N SER A 107 2.95 23.14 8.62
CA SER A 107 3.93 24.12 9.09
C SER A 107 4.74 24.74 7.94
N ILE A 108 5.23 23.93 6.99
CA ILE A 108 6.01 24.43 5.85
C ILE A 108 5.17 25.05 4.73
N SER A 109 3.84 24.92 4.79
CA SER A 109 2.94 25.59 3.85
C SER A 109 2.57 27.02 4.28
N ARG A 110 2.73 27.34 5.56
CA ARG A 110 2.41 28.66 6.12
C ARG A 110 3.35 29.74 5.60
N ARG A 111 2.78 30.92 5.22
CA ARG A 111 3.59 32.07 4.73
C ARG A 111 4.36 32.74 5.84
N ASP A 112 3.79 32.81 7.03
CA ASP A 112 4.31 33.48 8.23
C ASP A 112 5.31 32.60 9.04
N PHE A 113 5.55 31.36 8.63
CA PHE A 113 6.48 30.48 9.32
C PHE A 113 7.95 30.74 8.91
N HIS A 114 8.73 31.30 9.82
CA HIS A 114 10.10 31.75 9.54
C HIS A 114 11.07 30.63 9.11
N LEU A 115 10.89 29.41 9.64
CA LEU A 115 11.78 28.28 9.37
C LEU A 115 11.38 27.45 8.14
N LYS A 116 10.35 27.85 7.37
CA LYS A 116 9.84 27.08 6.24
C LYS A 116 10.89 26.76 5.18
N GLY A 117 11.79 27.72 4.90
CA GLY A 117 12.87 27.54 3.93
C GLY A 117 13.87 26.48 4.38
N PHE A 118 14.35 26.60 5.62
CA PHE A 118 15.28 25.64 6.22
C PHE A 118 14.68 24.24 6.28
N LEU A 119 13.46 24.10 6.81
CA LEU A 119 12.81 22.80 6.92
C LEU A 119 12.47 22.17 5.54
N SER A 120 12.17 22.99 4.53
CA SER A 120 11.98 22.48 3.17
C SER A 120 13.26 21.89 2.59
N VAL A 121 14.40 22.56 2.80
CA VAL A 121 15.71 22.02 2.38
C VAL A 121 16.07 20.79 3.19
N TYR A 122 15.91 20.84 4.52
CA TYR A 122 16.16 19.70 5.41
C TYR A 122 15.35 18.45 5.00
N LEU A 123 14.09 18.64 4.59
CA LEU A 123 13.23 17.56 4.10
C LEU A 123 13.77 16.93 2.79
N LEU A 124 14.47 17.68 1.94
CA LEU A 124 15.00 17.18 0.68
C LEU A 124 16.30 16.38 0.87
N ILE A 125 17.06 16.60 1.95
CA ILE A 125 18.32 15.90 2.20
C ILE A 125 18.15 14.37 2.19
N PRO A 126 17.21 13.75 2.93
CA PRO A 126 17.03 12.31 2.90
C PRO A 126 16.57 11.75 1.55
N MET A 127 15.98 12.59 0.69
CA MET A 127 15.60 12.20 -0.67
C MET A 127 16.79 12.10 -1.61
N LEU A 128 17.79 12.97 -1.42
CA LEU A 128 18.98 13.04 -2.26
C LEU A 128 20.10 12.14 -1.76
N PHE A 129 20.19 11.94 -0.45
CA PHE A 129 21.27 11.21 0.20
C PHE A 129 20.70 10.08 1.07
N SER A 130 20.97 8.85 0.69
CA SER A 130 20.60 7.67 1.47
C SER A 130 21.82 7.17 2.26
N GLY A 131 21.65 6.97 3.57
CA GLY A 131 22.67 6.34 4.41
C GLY A 131 22.85 4.84 4.15
N GLY A 132 21.96 4.23 3.39
CA GLY A 132 21.96 2.80 3.10
C GLY A 132 21.42 1.93 4.24
N GLN A 133 21.27 0.64 3.95
CA GLN A 133 20.68 -0.32 4.91
C GLN A 133 21.54 -0.55 6.15
N LEU A 134 22.87 -0.59 5.99
CA LEU A 134 23.79 -0.81 7.11
C LEU A 134 23.72 0.31 8.14
N SER A 135 23.73 1.55 7.68
CA SER A 135 23.61 2.72 8.57
C SER A 135 22.28 2.72 9.33
N ASN A 136 21.18 2.41 8.64
CA ASN A 136 19.87 2.27 9.27
C ASN A 136 19.84 1.14 10.30
N TYR A 137 20.47 0.00 9.98
CA TYR A 137 20.56 -1.13 10.90
C TYR A 137 21.30 -0.74 12.20
N ILE A 138 22.49 -0.16 12.09
CA ILE A 138 23.27 0.27 13.25
C ILE A 138 22.52 1.33 14.06
N PHE A 139 21.89 2.28 13.39
CA PHE A 139 21.14 3.36 14.02
C PHE A 139 19.97 2.83 14.87
N PHE A 140 19.09 2.00 14.29
CA PHE A 140 17.95 1.47 15.02
C PHE A 140 18.30 0.40 16.04
N THR A 141 19.36 -0.39 15.82
CA THR A 141 19.73 -1.48 16.74
C THR A 141 20.68 -1.04 17.84
N SER A 142 21.76 -0.32 17.49
CA SER A 142 22.82 0.01 18.46
C SER A 142 22.55 1.31 19.20
N TYR A 143 22.00 2.34 18.53
CA TYR A 143 21.71 3.62 19.17
C TYR A 143 20.37 3.61 19.91
N TYR A 144 19.30 3.12 19.27
CA TYR A 144 17.95 3.15 19.85
C TYR A 144 17.55 1.84 20.53
N GLY A 145 18.28 0.76 20.35
CA GLY A 145 17.95 -0.54 20.97
C GLY A 145 16.59 -1.11 20.54
N LEU A 146 16.10 -0.75 19.36
CA LEU A 146 14.75 -1.10 18.91
C LEU A 146 14.64 -2.47 18.24
N LYS A 147 15.74 -3.24 18.18
CA LYS A 147 15.71 -4.59 17.62
C LYS A 147 14.65 -5.45 18.31
N ASN A 148 13.90 -6.23 17.55
CA ASN A 148 12.82 -7.08 18.05
C ASN A 148 11.68 -6.32 18.75
N THR A 149 11.34 -5.12 18.28
CA THR A 149 10.18 -4.33 18.70
C THR A 149 9.28 -3.97 17.51
N ILE A 150 8.03 -3.60 17.78
CA ILE A 150 7.11 -3.10 16.74
C ILE A 150 7.59 -1.76 16.17
N TRP A 151 8.26 -0.95 16.99
CA TRP A 151 8.68 0.39 16.62
C TRP A 151 9.69 0.41 15.46
N VAL A 152 10.56 -0.61 15.37
CA VAL A 152 11.52 -0.70 14.27
C VAL A 152 10.88 -1.00 12.91
N MET A 153 9.66 -1.54 12.91
CA MET A 153 8.86 -1.71 11.69
C MET A 153 8.05 -0.45 11.34
N ILE A 154 7.76 0.42 12.33
CA ILE A 154 6.97 1.63 12.13
C ILE A 154 7.84 2.83 11.76
N LEU A 155 8.88 3.13 12.54
CA LEU A 155 9.62 4.38 12.44
C LEU A 155 10.33 4.61 11.11
N PRO A 156 10.96 3.61 10.44
CA PRO A 156 11.66 3.84 9.19
C PRO A 156 10.76 4.33 8.05
N LEU A 157 9.48 3.93 8.03
CA LEU A 157 8.51 4.29 7.01
C LEU A 157 7.56 5.43 7.46
N CYS A 158 7.69 5.90 8.71
CA CYS A 158 6.74 6.84 9.31
C CYS A 158 6.71 8.20 8.61
N VAL A 159 7.85 8.67 8.12
CA VAL A 159 7.96 9.96 7.42
C VAL A 159 8.70 9.74 6.10
N THR A 160 8.03 10.07 5.00
CA THR A 160 8.64 10.06 3.67
C THR A 160 8.54 11.45 3.04
N THR A 161 9.63 11.94 2.48
CA THR A 161 9.70 13.26 1.85
C THR A 161 8.62 13.45 0.79
N MET A 162 8.41 12.45 -0.06
CA MET A 162 7.42 12.53 -1.15
C MET A 162 6.00 12.74 -0.62
N ASN A 163 5.61 12.01 0.44
CA ASN A 163 4.28 12.16 1.03
C ASN A 163 4.07 13.54 1.67
N VAL A 164 5.11 14.09 2.33
CA VAL A 164 5.06 15.45 2.87
C VAL A 164 4.89 16.48 1.74
N ILE A 165 5.59 16.32 0.62
CA ILE A 165 5.47 17.21 -0.55
C ILE A 165 4.05 17.13 -1.14
N ILE A 166 3.48 15.93 -1.28
CA ILE A 166 2.10 15.75 -1.76
C ILE A 166 1.11 16.48 -0.85
N LEU A 167 1.21 16.27 0.47
CA LEU A 167 0.33 16.93 1.44
C LEU A 167 0.50 18.46 1.43
N ARG A 168 1.74 18.97 1.36
CA ARG A 168 2.02 20.39 1.25
C ARG A 168 1.43 20.99 -0.03
N THR A 169 1.63 20.32 -1.16
CA THR A 169 1.10 20.78 -2.46
C THR A 169 -0.43 20.84 -2.42
N TYR A 170 -1.07 19.83 -1.81
CA TYR A 170 -2.52 19.84 -1.65
C TYR A 170 -3.01 21.01 -0.80
N ILE A 171 -2.36 21.31 0.32
CA ILE A 171 -2.69 22.47 1.16
C ILE A 171 -2.63 23.74 0.30
N HIS A 172 -1.55 23.95 -0.43
CA HIS A 172 -1.34 25.14 -1.26
C HIS A 172 -2.36 25.30 -2.40
N SER A 173 -2.78 24.20 -3.02
CA SER A 173 -3.65 24.24 -4.19
C SER A 173 -5.15 24.23 -3.85
N SER A 174 -5.51 23.65 -2.70
CA SER A 174 -6.90 23.33 -2.39
C SER A 174 -7.47 24.05 -1.18
N ILE A 175 -6.62 24.67 -0.35
CA ILE A 175 -7.04 25.40 0.85
C ILE A 175 -6.68 26.87 0.65
N PRO A 176 -7.69 27.78 0.51
CA PRO A 176 -7.43 29.21 0.36
C PRO A 176 -6.74 29.80 1.59
N ASP A 177 -5.77 30.70 1.38
CA ASP A 177 -5.06 31.39 2.46
C ASP A 177 -6.01 32.25 3.30
N GLU A 178 -7.07 32.77 2.69
CA GLU A 178 -8.10 33.60 3.35
C GLU A 178 -8.79 32.87 4.51
N LEU A 179 -8.94 31.54 4.42
CA LEU A 179 -9.49 30.75 5.53
C LEU A 179 -8.55 30.74 6.75
N MET A 180 -7.25 30.73 6.50
CA MET A 180 -6.25 30.77 7.57
C MET A 180 -6.19 32.16 8.21
N GLU A 181 -6.33 33.22 7.40
CA GLU A 181 -6.35 34.61 7.86
C GLU A 181 -7.61 34.90 8.66
N ALA A 182 -8.78 34.45 8.21
CA ALA A 182 -10.04 34.58 8.94
C ALA A 182 -9.98 33.88 10.30
N ALA A 183 -9.44 32.64 10.35
CA ALA A 183 -9.25 31.93 11.61
C ALA A 183 -8.34 32.68 12.59
N LYS A 184 -7.30 33.35 12.08
CA LYS A 184 -6.39 34.16 12.90
C LYS A 184 -7.06 35.41 13.42
N ILE A 185 -7.92 36.06 12.62
CA ILE A 185 -8.75 37.21 13.05
C ILE A 185 -9.73 36.79 14.14
N ASP A 186 -10.33 35.61 14.03
CA ASP A 186 -11.21 35.00 15.03
C ASP A 186 -10.49 34.54 16.32
N GLY A 187 -9.17 34.78 16.42
CA GLY A 187 -8.35 34.40 17.57
C GLY A 187 -8.03 32.94 17.68
N ALA A 188 -8.18 32.14 16.60
CA ALA A 188 -7.80 30.74 16.59
C ALA A 188 -6.27 30.60 16.61
N GLY A 189 -5.74 29.86 17.58
CA GLY A 189 -4.34 29.45 17.61
C GLY A 189 -4.01 28.39 16.54
N GLU A 190 -2.72 28.19 16.24
CA GLU A 190 -2.24 27.30 15.18
C GLU A 190 -2.76 25.85 15.33
N TYR A 191 -2.81 25.29 16.54
CA TYR A 191 -3.37 23.95 16.78
C TYR A 191 -4.85 23.87 16.41
N ARG A 192 -5.63 24.89 16.77
CA ARG A 192 -7.05 24.95 16.44
C ARG A 192 -7.27 25.07 14.93
N THR A 193 -6.49 25.92 14.27
CA THR A 193 -6.50 26.09 12.80
C THR A 193 -6.12 24.78 12.11
N PHE A 194 -5.11 24.07 12.59
CA PHE A 194 -4.70 22.80 12.01
C PHE A 194 -5.80 21.73 12.19
N PHE A 195 -6.21 21.43 13.43
CA PHE A 195 -7.11 20.29 13.69
C PHE A 195 -8.56 20.55 13.27
N GLN A 196 -9.07 21.78 13.38
CA GLN A 196 -10.48 22.08 13.12
C GLN A 196 -10.74 22.57 11.69
N ILE A 197 -9.75 23.14 11.01
CA ILE A 197 -9.92 23.71 9.66
C ILE A 197 -9.10 22.92 8.64
N THR A 198 -7.78 22.89 8.78
CA THR A 198 -6.89 22.34 7.76
C THR A 198 -7.04 20.83 7.62
N LEU A 199 -6.94 20.08 8.72
CA LEU A 199 -6.98 18.62 8.71
C LEU A 199 -8.29 18.04 8.12
N PRO A 200 -9.50 18.58 8.46
CA PRO A 200 -10.74 18.18 7.81
C PRO A 200 -10.78 18.45 6.31
N LEU A 201 -10.22 19.58 5.86
CA LEU A 201 -10.15 19.92 4.43
C LEU A 201 -9.15 19.06 3.66
N MET A 202 -8.12 18.53 4.35
CA MET A 202 -7.13 17.63 3.78
C MET A 202 -7.63 16.18 3.62
N LYS A 203 -8.85 15.83 4.02
CA LYS A 203 -9.35 14.44 3.96
C LYS A 203 -9.06 13.70 2.65
N PRO A 204 -9.24 14.30 1.44
CA PRO A 204 -8.95 13.57 0.20
C PRO A 204 -7.47 13.22 0.03
N SER A 205 -6.56 14.17 0.33
CA SER A 205 -5.11 13.93 0.23
C SER A 205 -4.61 12.99 1.33
N LEU A 206 -5.16 13.09 2.55
CA LEU A 206 -4.86 12.17 3.64
C LEU A 206 -5.29 10.74 3.32
N ALA A 207 -6.45 10.56 2.66
CA ALA A 207 -6.90 9.24 2.25
C ALA A 207 -5.97 8.65 1.17
N ALA A 208 -5.54 9.45 0.20
CA ALA A 208 -4.61 9.01 -0.85
C ALA A 208 -3.24 8.63 -0.27
N VAL A 209 -2.61 9.53 0.49
CA VAL A 209 -1.32 9.28 1.14
C VAL A 209 -1.43 8.14 2.16
N GLY A 210 -2.53 8.08 2.91
CA GLY A 210 -2.79 7.01 3.87
C GLY A 210 -2.86 5.63 3.22
N PHE A 211 -3.50 5.51 2.07
CA PHE A 211 -3.51 4.27 1.32
C PHE A 211 -2.11 3.89 0.80
N MET A 212 -1.35 4.85 0.27
CA MET A 212 0.03 4.61 -0.16
C MET A 212 0.90 4.10 1.01
N MET A 213 0.79 4.72 2.17
CA MET A 213 1.50 4.30 3.39
C MET A 213 1.04 2.94 3.89
N ALA A 214 -0.28 2.72 3.96
CA ALA A 214 -0.82 1.44 4.40
C ALA A 214 -0.33 0.29 3.50
N THR A 215 -0.27 0.51 2.19
CA THR A 215 0.28 -0.45 1.23
C THR A 215 1.78 -0.67 1.44
N ALA A 216 2.54 0.40 1.72
CA ALA A 216 3.97 0.29 2.01
C ALA A 216 4.23 -0.53 3.27
N TYR A 217 3.52 -0.26 4.38
CA TYR A 217 3.62 -1.05 5.60
C TYR A 217 3.17 -2.50 5.43
N TRP A 218 2.08 -2.71 4.70
CA TRP A 218 1.57 -4.05 4.44
C TRP A 218 2.57 -4.93 3.72
N ASN A 219 3.33 -4.35 2.78
CA ASN A 219 4.30 -5.06 1.96
C ASN A 219 5.73 -5.04 2.53
N ASP A 220 5.97 -4.41 3.68
CA ASP A 220 7.30 -4.28 4.26
C ASP A 220 7.80 -5.58 4.88
N TRP A 221 8.50 -6.36 4.10
CA TRP A 221 9.23 -7.53 4.57
C TRP A 221 10.70 -7.23 4.89
N GLN A 222 11.28 -6.18 4.28
CA GLN A 222 12.71 -5.88 4.38
C GLN A 222 13.11 -5.43 5.77
N ASN A 223 12.40 -4.45 6.35
CA ASN A 223 12.67 -4.02 7.72
C ASN A 223 12.42 -5.18 8.70
N ALA A 224 11.33 -5.93 8.50
CA ALA A 224 11.05 -7.09 9.33
C ALA A 224 12.16 -8.15 9.24
N TYR A 225 12.70 -8.43 8.05
CA TYR A 225 13.79 -9.38 7.84
C TYR A 225 15.09 -8.94 8.54
N LEU A 226 15.40 -7.65 8.52
CA LEU A 226 16.62 -7.11 9.11
C LEU A 226 16.56 -7.02 10.64
N PHE A 227 15.39 -6.70 11.20
CA PHE A 227 15.30 -6.28 12.59
C PHE A 227 14.54 -7.26 13.50
N ILE A 228 13.77 -8.23 12.94
CA ILE A 228 12.89 -9.11 13.73
C ILE A 228 13.35 -10.57 13.68
N ASP A 229 13.90 -11.04 14.79
CA ASP A 229 14.25 -12.45 15.00
C ASP A 229 13.12 -13.21 15.70
N LYS A 230 12.38 -12.52 16.60
CA LYS A 230 11.31 -13.14 17.42
C LYS A 230 10.15 -13.62 16.54
N SER A 231 9.81 -14.90 16.61
CA SER A 231 8.72 -15.49 15.83
C SER A 231 7.36 -14.85 16.10
N SER A 232 7.13 -14.38 17.33
CA SER A 232 5.88 -13.70 17.73
C SER A 232 5.67 -12.32 17.11
N LEU A 233 6.73 -11.68 16.58
CA LEU A 233 6.68 -10.36 15.96
C LEU A 233 6.82 -10.39 14.44
N LYS A 234 6.93 -11.57 13.82
CA LYS A 234 7.07 -11.68 12.37
C LYS A 234 5.78 -11.24 11.68
N PRO A 235 5.82 -10.20 10.82
CA PRO A 235 4.68 -9.82 10.01
C PRO A 235 4.42 -10.86 8.90
N LEU A 236 3.25 -10.77 8.28
CA LEU A 236 2.75 -11.72 7.30
C LEU A 236 3.73 -11.93 6.14
N GLN A 237 4.23 -10.86 5.53
CA GLN A 237 5.16 -10.94 4.39
C GLN A 237 6.43 -11.73 4.75
N LEU A 238 7.03 -11.45 5.91
CA LEU A 238 8.22 -12.17 6.35
C LEU A 238 7.92 -13.63 6.65
N LEU A 239 6.78 -13.94 7.28
CA LEU A 239 6.37 -15.32 7.54
C LEU A 239 6.27 -16.10 6.22
N LEU A 240 5.60 -15.53 5.22
CA LEU A 240 5.36 -16.21 3.95
C LEU A 240 6.65 -16.41 3.14
N ILE A 241 7.57 -15.44 3.17
CA ILE A 241 8.92 -15.62 2.59
C ILE A 241 9.67 -16.76 3.30
N ASN A 242 9.56 -16.87 4.62
CA ASN A 242 10.19 -17.94 5.36
C ASN A 242 9.58 -19.32 5.02
N ILE A 243 8.26 -19.40 4.83
CA ILE A 243 7.58 -20.62 4.38
C ILE A 243 8.11 -21.03 3.01
N GLN A 244 8.17 -20.10 2.05
CA GLN A 244 8.70 -20.37 0.71
C GLN A 244 10.14 -20.87 0.76
N LYS A 245 11.02 -20.18 1.49
CA LYS A 245 12.42 -20.61 1.67
C LYS A 245 12.53 -21.98 2.32
N SER A 246 11.66 -22.31 3.27
CA SER A 246 11.64 -23.63 3.91
C SER A 246 11.25 -24.73 2.92
N ILE A 247 10.25 -24.49 2.08
CA ILE A 247 9.83 -25.42 1.01
C ILE A 247 10.98 -25.60 0.01
N GLU A 248 11.59 -24.53 -0.45
CA GLU A 248 12.71 -24.56 -1.39
C GLU A 248 13.92 -25.33 -0.81
N THR A 249 14.25 -25.10 0.46
CA THR A 249 15.34 -25.81 1.14
C THR A 249 15.07 -27.30 1.23
N LEU A 250 13.81 -27.70 1.52
CA LEU A 250 13.41 -29.11 1.57
C LEU A 250 13.54 -29.82 0.21
N LEU A 251 13.27 -29.10 -0.88
CA LEU A 251 13.36 -29.64 -2.23
C LEU A 251 14.82 -29.77 -2.72
N ASN A 252 15.63 -28.76 -2.45
CA ASN A 252 17.02 -28.68 -2.94
C ASN A 252 18.00 -29.46 -2.05
N ASN A 253 17.61 -29.89 -0.85
CA ASN A 253 18.48 -30.62 0.04
C ASN A 253 18.36 -32.13 -0.21
N SER A 254 19.37 -32.72 -0.90
CA SER A 254 19.45 -34.15 -1.18
C SER A 254 19.54 -35.03 0.09
N ASN A 255 19.92 -34.44 1.22
CA ASN A 255 20.06 -35.17 2.50
C ASN A 255 18.75 -35.29 3.30
N VAL A 256 17.65 -34.70 2.82
CA VAL A 256 16.34 -34.86 3.48
C VAL A 256 15.86 -36.31 3.30
N PRO A 257 15.64 -37.06 4.38
CA PRO A 257 15.21 -38.47 4.30
C PRO A 257 13.91 -38.61 3.50
N ALA A 258 13.82 -39.68 2.71
CA ALA A 258 12.61 -39.99 1.94
C ALA A 258 11.34 -40.08 2.82
N SER A 259 11.51 -40.52 4.08
CA SER A 259 10.44 -40.54 5.09
C SER A 259 9.90 -39.13 5.43
N ALA A 260 10.76 -38.12 5.53
CA ALA A 260 10.34 -36.74 5.77
C ALA A 260 9.62 -36.14 4.53
N ARG A 261 10.03 -36.50 3.32
CA ARG A 261 9.34 -36.14 2.07
C ARG A 261 7.98 -36.84 1.96
N ALA A 262 7.92 -38.12 2.30
CA ALA A 262 6.69 -38.92 2.30
C ALA A 262 5.67 -38.42 3.35
N ALA A 263 6.12 -37.98 4.53
CA ALA A 263 5.27 -37.41 5.57
C ALA A 263 4.57 -36.09 5.12
N MET A 264 5.07 -35.45 4.07
CA MET A 264 4.46 -34.26 3.45
C MET A 264 3.51 -34.61 2.28
N GLY A 265 3.14 -35.85 2.11
CA GLY A 265 2.18 -36.30 1.09
C GLY A 265 2.79 -36.65 -0.28
N GLY A 266 4.10 -36.95 -0.34
CA GLY A 266 4.77 -37.44 -1.55
C GLY A 266 5.18 -36.37 -2.54
N THR A 267 4.37 -35.36 -2.80
CA THR A 267 4.70 -34.16 -3.59
C THR A 267 4.66 -32.94 -2.69
N ILE A 268 5.81 -32.28 -2.54
CA ILE A 268 5.86 -31.01 -1.80
C ILE A 268 5.26 -29.94 -2.71
N PRO A 269 4.14 -29.28 -2.31
CA PRO A 269 3.48 -28.29 -3.15
C PRO A 269 4.30 -27.00 -3.15
N GLN A 270 5.26 -26.88 -4.10
CA GLN A 270 6.13 -25.70 -4.20
C GLN A 270 5.42 -24.56 -4.94
N TYR A 271 5.00 -24.85 -6.16
CA TYR A 271 4.42 -23.82 -7.03
C TYR A 271 3.02 -23.45 -6.57
N SER A 272 2.18 -24.42 -6.27
CA SER A 272 0.82 -24.16 -5.77
C SER A 272 0.81 -23.47 -4.41
N ALA A 273 1.73 -23.82 -3.47
CA ALA A 273 1.86 -23.12 -2.19
C ALA A 273 2.41 -21.70 -2.38
N THR A 274 3.32 -21.46 -3.34
CA THR A 274 3.77 -20.10 -3.66
C THR A 274 2.61 -19.25 -4.15
N MET A 275 1.78 -19.76 -5.06
CA MET A 275 0.59 -19.06 -5.55
C MET A 275 -0.47 -18.86 -4.45
N ALA A 276 -0.69 -19.85 -3.59
CA ALA A 276 -1.56 -19.72 -2.42
C ALA A 276 -1.05 -18.63 -1.45
N THR A 277 0.26 -18.52 -1.26
CA THR A 277 0.88 -17.46 -0.47
C THR A 277 0.54 -16.08 -1.02
N VAL A 278 0.64 -15.89 -2.34
CA VAL A 278 0.28 -14.62 -3.00
C VAL A 278 -1.19 -14.27 -2.76
N LEU A 279 -2.10 -15.25 -2.83
CA LEU A 279 -3.52 -15.02 -2.55
C LEU A 279 -3.76 -14.58 -1.10
N VAL A 280 -3.12 -15.22 -0.14
CA VAL A 280 -3.21 -14.87 1.29
C VAL A 280 -2.74 -13.43 1.54
N VAL A 281 -1.70 -12.97 0.83
CA VAL A 281 -1.20 -11.58 0.94
C VAL A 281 -2.15 -10.57 0.31
N ILE A 282 -2.66 -10.88 -0.89
CA ILE A 282 -3.44 -9.92 -1.69
C ILE A 282 -4.88 -9.81 -1.17
N ALA A 283 -5.47 -10.87 -0.63
CA ALA A 283 -6.87 -10.89 -0.25
C ALA A 283 -7.31 -9.72 0.66
N PRO A 284 -6.59 -9.34 1.74
CA PRO A 284 -6.99 -8.20 2.57
C PRO A 284 -6.91 -6.87 1.83
N ILE A 285 -5.91 -6.67 0.97
CA ILE A 285 -5.77 -5.45 0.17
C ILE A 285 -6.95 -5.31 -0.80
N MET A 286 -7.34 -6.41 -1.45
CA MET A 286 -8.49 -6.42 -2.37
C MET A 286 -9.80 -6.04 -1.67
N VAL A 287 -9.98 -6.46 -0.41
CA VAL A 287 -11.16 -6.09 0.40
C VAL A 287 -11.14 -4.62 0.81
N VAL A 288 -9.96 -4.09 1.14
CA VAL A 288 -9.80 -2.72 1.65
C VAL A 288 -9.82 -1.69 0.52
N TYR A 289 -9.29 -2.02 -0.67
CA TYR A 289 -9.15 -1.09 -1.80
C TYR A 289 -10.44 -0.34 -2.19
N PRO A 290 -11.63 -0.97 -2.33
CA PRO A 290 -12.86 -0.28 -2.72
C PRO A 290 -13.26 0.85 -1.76
N PHE A 291 -12.90 0.76 -0.48
CA PHE A 291 -13.19 1.82 0.49
C PHE A 291 -12.37 3.09 0.23
N PHE A 292 -11.15 2.94 -0.28
CA PHE A 292 -10.27 4.06 -0.61
C PHE A 292 -10.49 4.61 -2.02
N GLN A 293 -10.94 3.78 -2.98
CA GLN A 293 -11.14 4.15 -4.39
C GLN A 293 -11.98 5.43 -4.55
N LYS A 294 -13.05 5.59 -3.77
CA LYS A 294 -13.92 6.77 -3.80
C LYS A 294 -13.21 8.10 -3.50
N TYR A 295 -12.13 8.05 -2.71
CA TYR A 295 -11.35 9.23 -2.37
C TYR A 295 -10.33 9.57 -3.45
N PHE A 296 -9.77 8.57 -4.13
CA PHE A 296 -8.88 8.76 -5.27
C PHE A 296 -9.58 9.46 -6.44
N VAL A 297 -10.77 8.99 -6.80
CA VAL A 297 -11.54 9.58 -7.89
C VAL A 297 -11.85 11.06 -7.60
N LYS A 298 -12.22 11.40 -6.36
CA LYS A 298 -12.49 12.79 -5.97
C LYS A 298 -11.22 13.65 -5.85
N GLY A 299 -10.11 13.09 -5.39
CA GLY A 299 -8.86 13.83 -5.17
C GLY A 299 -8.11 14.19 -6.46
N LEU A 300 -8.13 13.30 -7.45
CA LEU A 300 -7.48 13.53 -8.74
C LEU A 300 -8.24 14.52 -9.63
N THR A 301 -9.56 14.63 -9.49
CA THR A 301 -10.38 15.56 -10.27
C THR A 301 -10.30 17.00 -9.81
N VAL A 302 -10.00 17.26 -8.54
CA VAL A 302 -9.86 18.64 -8.01
C VAL A 302 -8.62 19.35 -8.57
N GLY A 303 -7.58 18.62 -8.96
CA GLY A 303 -6.39 19.18 -9.60
C GLY A 303 -6.51 19.46 -11.12
N SER A 304 -7.51 18.84 -11.79
CA SER A 304 -7.64 18.90 -13.25
C SER A 304 -8.63 19.97 -13.77
N VAL A 305 -9.39 20.62 -12.89
CA VAL A 305 -10.46 21.59 -13.27
C VAL A 305 -10.00 23.07 -13.21
N LYS A 306 -8.71 23.34 -12.99
CA LYS A 306 -8.13 24.68 -13.15
C LYS A 306 -7.25 24.72 -14.40
N GLY A 307 -7.85 24.56 -15.57
CA GLY A 307 -7.33 24.85 -16.87
C GLY A 307 -8.35 25.65 -17.64
#